data_ef239abf598d5c4621aa40e3e6863dba
#
_entry.id   ef239abf598d5c4621aa40e3e6863dba
#
_cell.length_a   1.000
_cell.length_b   1.000
_cell.length_c   1.000
_cell.angle_alpha   90.00
_cell.angle_beta   90.00
_cell.angle_gamma   90.00
#
_symmetry.space_group_name_H-M   'P 1'
#
loop_
_entity.id
_entity.type
_entity.pdbx_description
1 polymer ?
#
loop_
_entity_poly.entity_id
_entity_poly.type
_entity_poly.pdbx_seq_one_letter_code
_entity_poly.pdbx_strand_id
1 'polypeptide(L)'
;MAIKVYKAITNGRRNMTSLDFAEITTNKPEKSLLAPLPKKAGRNNQGKITVRHHGGGHKKQYRIIDFKRNKDNVPAKVATIEYDPNRSANIALLHYVDGEKRYIIAPKELKVGQILVSGETADIKVGNALPLANIPVGTLIHNIELKPGKGGQLVRSAGASAQVLGKEGKYVLVRLKSGEVRMILATCRATIGEVGNEQHGLVNIGKAGRTRWLGKRPT
;
A
#
# COMPACT_ATOMS: atom_id res chain seq x y z
N MET A 1 -1.80 7.05 -13.00
CA MET A 1 -3.06 6.41 -13.52
C MET A 1 -4.05 7.50 -13.86
N ALA A 2 -4.78 7.37 -14.96
CA ALA A 2 -5.84 8.28 -15.33
C ALA A 2 -7.19 7.82 -14.78
N ILE A 3 -8.11 8.78 -14.56
CA ILE A 3 -9.48 8.49 -14.18
C ILE A 3 -10.32 8.34 -15.45
N LYS A 4 -10.96 7.20 -15.60
CA LYS A 4 -11.95 6.95 -16.66
C LYS A 4 -13.32 7.47 -16.22
N VAL A 5 -13.85 8.43 -16.99
CA VAL A 5 -15.20 8.96 -16.82
C VAL A 5 -16.17 8.19 -17.72
N TYR A 6 -17.34 7.84 -17.21
CA TYR A 6 -18.35 7.11 -17.97
C TYR A 6 -19.38 8.08 -18.59
N LYS A 7 -19.90 7.73 -19.78
CA LYS A 7 -21.00 8.47 -20.41
C LYS A 7 -22.26 8.42 -19.53
N ALA A 8 -22.97 9.54 -19.42
CA ALA A 8 -24.17 9.72 -18.59
C ALA A 8 -25.43 9.07 -19.21
N ILE A 9 -25.37 7.78 -19.54
CA ILE A 9 -26.47 7.04 -20.19
C ILE A 9 -27.58 6.66 -19.19
N THR A 10 -27.20 6.41 -17.93
CA THR A 10 -28.13 6.04 -16.85
C THR A 10 -27.82 6.83 -15.58
N ASN A 11 -28.78 6.91 -14.65
CA ASN A 11 -28.59 7.62 -13.39
C ASN A 11 -27.36 7.14 -12.63
N GLY A 12 -27.11 5.82 -12.58
CA GLY A 12 -25.95 5.25 -11.91
C GLY A 12 -24.62 5.52 -12.62
N ARG A 13 -24.64 5.85 -13.92
CA ARG A 13 -23.42 6.19 -14.69
C ARG A 13 -23.11 7.68 -14.78
N ARG A 14 -24.09 8.54 -14.49
CA ARG A 14 -23.96 10.00 -14.66
C ARG A 14 -22.69 10.57 -14.02
N ASN A 15 -22.40 10.19 -12.78
CA ASN A 15 -21.24 10.66 -12.02
C ASN A 15 -20.20 9.56 -11.74
N MET A 16 -20.32 8.41 -12.44
CA MET A 16 -19.45 7.28 -12.18
C MET A 16 -18.09 7.47 -12.82
N THR A 17 -17.06 7.19 -12.04
CA THR A 17 -15.67 7.13 -12.51
C THR A 17 -15.01 5.81 -12.08
N SER A 18 -13.90 5.45 -12.68
CA SER A 18 -13.06 4.34 -12.28
C SER A 18 -11.60 4.65 -12.62
N LEU A 19 -10.68 3.90 -12.06
CA LEU A 19 -9.29 3.90 -12.50
C LEU A 19 -9.18 3.20 -13.86
N ASP A 20 -8.21 3.60 -14.68
CA ASP A 20 -7.93 2.98 -15.97
C ASP A 20 -7.08 1.70 -15.87
N PHE A 21 -6.48 1.45 -14.71
CA PHE A 21 -5.59 0.31 -14.42
C PHE A 21 -4.38 0.18 -15.37
N ALA A 22 -3.98 1.24 -16.05
CA ALA A 22 -2.88 1.21 -17.02
C ALA A 22 -1.52 0.76 -16.45
N GLU A 23 -1.29 0.96 -15.15
CA GLU A 23 -0.05 0.55 -14.46
C GLU A 23 -0.02 -0.96 -14.13
N ILE A 24 -1.18 -1.63 -14.19
CA ILE A 24 -1.29 -3.04 -13.81
C ILE A 24 -0.81 -3.92 -14.96
N THR A 25 0.17 -4.75 -14.69
CA THR A 25 0.80 -5.62 -15.70
C THR A 25 0.19 -7.02 -15.75
N THR A 26 -0.41 -7.49 -14.66
CA THR A 26 -1.08 -8.79 -14.60
C THR A 26 -2.27 -8.80 -13.65
N ASN A 27 -3.27 -9.62 -13.99
CA ASN A 27 -4.44 -9.87 -13.14
C ASN A 27 -4.34 -11.16 -12.32
N LYS A 28 -3.27 -11.96 -12.54
CA LYS A 28 -3.09 -13.25 -11.87
C LYS A 28 -2.11 -13.07 -10.71
N PRO A 29 -2.56 -13.20 -9.43
CA PRO A 29 -1.67 -13.09 -8.29
C PRO A 29 -0.80 -14.35 -8.13
N GLU A 30 0.36 -14.20 -7.50
CA GLU A 30 1.25 -15.31 -7.12
C GLU A 30 0.56 -16.18 -6.06
N LYS A 31 0.33 -17.46 -6.39
CA LYS A 31 -0.47 -18.38 -5.54
C LYS A 31 0.16 -18.64 -4.17
N SER A 32 1.49 -18.74 -4.11
CA SER A 32 2.23 -18.99 -2.87
C SER A 32 2.10 -17.85 -1.84
N LEU A 33 1.76 -16.64 -2.29
CA LEU A 33 1.61 -15.44 -1.47
C LEU A 33 0.14 -15.09 -1.17
N LEU A 34 -0.79 -16.03 -1.40
CA LEU A 34 -2.19 -15.86 -1.08
C LEU A 34 -2.56 -16.57 0.22
N ALA A 35 -3.37 -15.91 1.03
CA ALA A 35 -3.96 -16.48 2.24
C ALA A 35 -5.49 -16.32 2.24
N PRO A 36 -6.23 -17.22 2.90
CA PRO A 36 -7.68 -17.08 3.05
C PRO A 36 -8.01 -15.83 3.87
N LEU A 37 -9.06 -15.11 3.47
CA LEU A 37 -9.58 -13.94 4.19
C LEU A 37 -11.04 -14.20 4.60
N PRO A 38 -11.29 -14.78 5.80
CA PRO A 38 -12.64 -15.03 6.27
C PRO A 38 -13.37 -13.71 6.54
N LYS A 39 -14.65 -13.65 6.13
CA LYS A 39 -15.49 -12.48 6.34
C LYS A 39 -16.14 -12.55 7.73
N LYS A 40 -15.85 -11.60 8.60
CA LYS A 40 -16.44 -11.51 9.94
C LYS A 40 -17.76 -10.72 9.97
N ALA A 41 -18.08 -9.96 8.92
CA ALA A 41 -19.31 -9.19 8.77
C ALA A 41 -19.66 -8.35 10.02
N GLY A 42 -18.67 -7.70 10.61
CA GLY A 42 -18.83 -6.84 11.79
C GLY A 42 -19.06 -7.58 13.12
N ARG A 43 -18.88 -8.93 13.16
CA ARG A 43 -19.02 -9.74 14.37
C ARG A 43 -17.70 -9.81 15.14
N ASN A 44 -17.82 -9.85 16.48
CA ASN A 44 -16.71 -10.10 17.39
C ASN A 44 -16.41 -11.61 17.51
N ASN A 45 -15.52 -12.00 18.44
CA ASN A 45 -15.18 -13.40 18.71
C ASN A 45 -16.35 -14.23 19.27
N GLN A 46 -17.36 -13.58 19.90
CA GLN A 46 -18.57 -14.21 20.41
C GLN A 46 -19.70 -14.27 19.37
N GLY A 47 -19.47 -13.83 18.12
CA GLY A 47 -20.47 -13.81 17.06
C GLY A 47 -21.47 -12.64 17.12
N LYS A 48 -21.36 -11.73 18.11
CA LYS A 48 -22.23 -10.57 18.25
C LYS A 48 -21.80 -9.45 17.31
N ILE A 49 -22.76 -8.74 16.72
CA ILE A 49 -22.50 -7.58 15.86
C ILE A 49 -22.01 -6.43 16.72
N THR A 50 -20.73 -6.05 16.59
CA THR A 50 -20.12 -4.88 17.24
C THR A 50 -19.94 -3.70 16.30
N VAL A 51 -19.84 -3.96 15.00
CA VAL A 51 -19.78 -2.94 13.94
C VAL A 51 -20.90 -3.23 12.95
N ARG A 52 -21.94 -2.42 12.97
CA ARG A 52 -23.08 -2.57 12.04
C ARG A 52 -22.73 -2.10 10.62
N HIS A 53 -23.62 -2.37 9.67
CA HIS A 53 -23.50 -2.00 8.25
C HIS A 53 -22.32 -2.65 7.52
N HIS A 54 -21.79 -3.76 8.04
CA HIS A 54 -20.77 -4.56 7.38
C HIS A 54 -21.32 -5.94 7.01
N GLY A 55 -20.87 -6.47 5.87
CA GLY A 55 -21.19 -7.82 5.42
C GLY A 55 -21.42 -7.93 3.93
N GLY A 56 -21.57 -9.14 3.43
CA GLY A 56 -21.61 -9.41 2.00
C GLY A 56 -20.30 -9.06 1.29
N GLY A 57 -20.42 -8.40 0.17
CA GLY A 57 -19.28 -8.01 -0.66
C GLY A 57 -18.67 -9.17 -1.45
N HIS A 58 -17.83 -8.83 -2.43
CA HIS A 58 -17.15 -9.80 -3.26
C HIS A 58 -16.16 -10.67 -2.46
N LYS A 59 -16.01 -11.96 -2.83
CA LYS A 59 -15.01 -12.86 -2.22
C LYS A 59 -13.61 -12.32 -2.54
N LYS A 60 -12.74 -12.24 -1.51
CA LYS A 60 -11.37 -11.76 -1.64
C LYS A 60 -10.41 -12.75 -1.01
N GLN A 61 -9.20 -12.80 -1.54
CA GLN A 61 -8.05 -13.46 -0.91
C GLN A 61 -7.08 -12.39 -0.40
N TYR A 62 -6.43 -12.64 0.72
CA TYR A 62 -5.40 -11.76 1.25
C TYR A 62 -4.09 -11.99 0.49
N ARG A 63 -3.38 -10.89 0.14
CA ARG A 63 -2.01 -10.94 -0.37
C ARG A 63 -1.07 -10.70 0.78
N ILE A 64 -0.13 -11.60 0.98
CA ILE A 64 0.90 -11.49 2.02
C ILE A 64 1.90 -10.44 1.55
N ILE A 65 1.90 -9.29 2.24
CA ILE A 65 2.77 -8.17 1.90
C ILE A 65 3.94 -8.14 2.88
N ASP A 66 5.14 -7.96 2.35
CA ASP A 66 6.34 -7.73 3.14
C ASP A 66 6.40 -6.27 3.63
N PHE A 67 5.82 -6.04 4.80
CA PHE A 67 5.91 -4.74 5.48
C PHE A 67 7.22 -4.55 6.23
N LYS A 68 7.98 -5.63 6.48
CA LYS A 68 9.22 -5.57 7.26
C LYS A 68 10.43 -5.17 6.42
N ARG A 69 10.45 -5.60 5.15
CA ARG A 69 11.57 -5.34 4.25
C ARG A 69 12.92 -5.76 4.87
N ASN A 70 12.92 -6.90 5.57
CA ASN A 70 14.05 -7.37 6.39
C ASN A 70 15.06 -8.24 5.62
N LYS A 71 15.00 -8.28 4.30
CA LYS A 71 15.95 -9.01 3.46
C LYS A 71 17.03 -8.04 2.98
N ASP A 72 18.04 -7.86 3.82
CA ASP A 72 19.05 -6.84 3.63
C ASP A 72 20.10 -7.27 2.60
N ASN A 73 20.56 -6.31 1.79
CA ASN A 73 21.62 -6.43 0.79
C ASN A 73 21.38 -7.48 -0.31
N VAL A 74 20.18 -8.04 -0.40
CA VAL A 74 19.79 -8.94 -1.50
C VAL A 74 18.99 -8.17 -2.53
N PRO A 75 19.48 -8.02 -3.77
CA PRO A 75 18.75 -7.33 -4.82
C PRO A 75 17.52 -8.12 -5.25
N ALA A 76 16.44 -7.39 -5.51
CA ALA A 76 15.18 -7.94 -6.00
C ALA A 76 14.72 -7.18 -7.23
N LYS A 77 14.32 -7.90 -8.28
CA LYS A 77 13.78 -7.34 -9.52
C LYS A 77 12.26 -7.22 -9.40
N VAL A 78 11.70 -6.07 -9.76
CA VAL A 78 10.26 -5.87 -9.90
C VAL A 78 9.77 -6.70 -11.09
N ALA A 79 8.98 -7.75 -10.83
CA ALA A 79 8.45 -8.64 -11.83
C ALA A 79 7.13 -8.13 -12.42
N THR A 80 6.17 -7.77 -11.53
CA THR A 80 4.83 -7.31 -11.92
C THR A 80 4.33 -6.22 -10.98
N ILE A 81 3.37 -5.42 -11.47
CA ILE A 81 2.55 -4.52 -10.67
C ILE A 81 1.13 -5.03 -10.74
N GLU A 82 0.48 -5.20 -9.57
CA GLU A 82 -0.80 -5.90 -9.45
C GLU A 82 -1.82 -5.10 -8.64
N TYR A 83 -3.10 -5.35 -8.95
CA TYR A 83 -4.22 -4.85 -8.16
C TYR A 83 -4.43 -5.71 -6.92
N ASP A 84 -4.56 -5.08 -5.75
CA ASP A 84 -4.98 -5.76 -4.51
C ASP A 84 -6.36 -5.26 -4.06
N PRO A 85 -7.39 -6.13 -4.01
CA PRO A 85 -8.74 -5.73 -3.57
C PRO A 85 -8.83 -5.43 -2.06
N ASN A 86 -7.77 -5.63 -1.29
CA ASN A 86 -7.75 -5.44 0.16
C ASN A 86 -7.21 -4.07 0.57
N ARG A 87 -6.63 -3.33 -0.37
CA ARG A 87 -6.03 -2.01 -0.13
C ARG A 87 -6.30 -1.04 -1.27
N SER A 88 -6.10 0.23 -1.02
CA SER A 88 -6.22 1.28 -2.05
C SER A 88 -5.00 1.36 -2.96
N ALA A 89 -3.81 1.04 -2.44
CA ALA A 89 -2.56 1.03 -3.18
C ALA A 89 -2.43 -0.22 -4.04
N ASN A 90 -1.75 -0.11 -5.20
CA ASN A 90 -1.28 -1.27 -5.94
C ASN A 90 -0.12 -1.93 -5.21
N ILE A 91 0.15 -3.18 -5.55
CA ILE A 91 1.26 -3.97 -5.02
C ILE A 91 2.22 -4.35 -6.15
N ALA A 92 3.49 -4.57 -5.81
CA ALA A 92 4.50 -5.04 -6.75
C ALA A 92 5.06 -6.37 -6.27
N LEU A 93 5.18 -7.33 -7.19
CA LEU A 93 5.84 -8.61 -6.95
C LEU A 93 7.33 -8.44 -7.18
N LEU A 94 8.12 -8.79 -6.18
CA LEU A 94 9.58 -8.83 -6.24
C LEU A 94 10.07 -10.26 -6.39
N HIS A 95 11.01 -10.46 -7.33
CA HIS A 95 11.79 -11.67 -7.43
C HIS A 95 13.21 -11.38 -6.94
N TYR A 96 13.58 -11.99 -5.83
CA TYR A 96 14.93 -11.91 -5.29
C TYR A 96 15.88 -12.83 -6.05
N VAL A 97 17.18 -12.52 -6.02
CA VAL A 97 18.21 -13.32 -6.72
C VAL A 97 18.27 -14.76 -6.19
N ASP A 98 17.94 -14.98 -4.93
CA ASP A 98 17.89 -16.30 -4.30
C ASP A 98 16.60 -17.09 -4.61
N GLY A 99 15.73 -16.60 -5.48
CA GLY A 99 14.48 -17.23 -5.89
C GLY A 99 13.27 -16.94 -4.99
N GLU A 100 13.43 -16.29 -3.84
CA GLU A 100 12.30 -15.88 -2.99
C GLU A 100 11.45 -14.82 -3.71
N LYS A 101 10.14 -14.91 -3.54
CA LYS A 101 9.18 -13.92 -4.03
C LYS A 101 8.50 -13.21 -2.86
N ARG A 102 8.33 -11.90 -2.95
CA ARG A 102 7.58 -11.11 -1.96
C ARG A 102 6.77 -10.03 -2.63
N TYR A 103 5.59 -9.73 -2.07
CA TYR A 103 4.85 -8.52 -2.43
C TYR A 103 5.27 -7.35 -1.58
N ILE A 104 5.35 -6.18 -2.20
CA ILE A 104 5.51 -4.88 -1.53
C ILE A 104 4.40 -3.93 -1.94
N ILE A 105 4.21 -2.82 -1.19
CA ILE A 105 3.39 -1.71 -1.66
C ILE A 105 4.12 -1.07 -2.84
N ALA A 106 3.43 -0.88 -3.96
CA ALA A 106 4.01 -0.24 -5.13
C ALA A 106 4.15 1.28 -4.90
N PRO A 107 5.37 1.83 -4.86
CA PRO A 107 5.57 3.28 -4.87
C PRO A 107 5.18 3.88 -6.22
N LYS A 108 4.96 5.17 -6.22
CA LYS A 108 4.76 5.98 -7.43
C LYS A 108 5.99 5.86 -8.34
N GLU A 109 5.77 5.81 -9.64
CA GLU A 109 6.83 5.73 -10.66
C GLU A 109 7.64 4.43 -10.68
N LEU A 110 7.26 3.41 -9.89
CA LEU A 110 7.89 2.11 -9.95
C LEU A 110 7.65 1.47 -11.33
N LYS A 111 8.72 0.94 -11.93
CA LYS A 111 8.65 0.26 -13.24
C LYS A 111 9.02 -1.22 -13.12
N VAL A 112 8.39 -2.04 -13.93
CA VAL A 112 8.78 -3.45 -14.10
C VAL A 112 10.23 -3.53 -14.61
N GLY A 113 11.00 -4.45 -14.04
CA GLY A 113 12.42 -4.60 -14.35
C GLY A 113 13.36 -3.80 -13.44
N GLN A 114 12.88 -2.84 -12.68
CA GLN A 114 13.69 -2.08 -11.72
C GLN A 114 14.22 -2.99 -10.61
N ILE A 115 15.45 -2.75 -10.20
CA ILE A 115 16.10 -3.49 -9.09
C ILE A 115 15.93 -2.66 -7.81
N LEU A 116 15.45 -3.31 -6.76
CA LEU A 116 15.25 -2.74 -5.43
C LEU A 116 16.12 -3.47 -4.41
N VAL A 117 16.64 -2.72 -3.46
CA VAL A 117 17.45 -3.24 -2.35
C VAL A 117 16.90 -2.73 -1.03
N SER A 118 17.00 -3.55 0.01
CA SER A 118 16.75 -3.14 1.39
C SER A 118 18.04 -3.24 2.17
N GLY A 119 18.24 -2.39 3.18
CA GLY A 119 19.45 -2.44 4.04
C GLY A 119 19.99 -1.06 4.37
N GLU A 120 20.99 -1.03 5.22
CA GLU A 120 21.60 0.22 5.70
C GLU A 120 22.39 0.95 4.62
N THR A 121 22.96 0.20 3.67
CA THR A 121 23.80 0.71 2.58
C THR A 121 23.05 0.88 1.27
N ALA A 122 21.72 0.70 1.27
CA ALA A 122 20.93 0.83 0.06
C ALA A 122 20.92 2.28 -0.45
N ASP A 123 20.95 2.46 -1.78
CA ASP A 123 20.85 3.79 -2.42
C ASP A 123 19.52 4.48 -2.08
N ILE A 124 19.53 5.81 -2.07
CA ILE A 124 18.32 6.64 -1.91
C ILE A 124 17.54 6.67 -3.23
N LYS A 125 16.96 5.52 -3.60
CA LYS A 125 16.13 5.34 -4.81
C LYS A 125 14.72 4.93 -4.43
N VAL A 126 13.73 5.36 -5.21
CA VAL A 126 12.32 5.02 -4.99
C VAL A 126 12.13 3.50 -4.93
N GLY A 127 11.48 3.02 -3.84
CA GLY A 127 11.23 1.61 -3.57
C GLY A 127 12.27 0.91 -2.71
N ASN A 128 13.45 1.49 -2.49
CA ASN A 128 14.45 0.98 -1.56
C ASN A 128 14.01 1.22 -0.11
N ALA A 129 14.37 0.31 0.79
CA ALA A 129 14.02 0.40 2.21
C ALA A 129 15.28 0.52 3.07
N LEU A 130 15.31 1.53 3.94
CA LEU A 130 16.44 1.87 4.79
C LEU A 130 15.98 2.18 6.21
N PRO A 131 16.89 2.08 7.20
CA PRO A 131 16.68 2.72 8.50
C PRO A 131 16.53 4.24 8.35
N LEU A 132 15.66 4.86 9.15
CA LEU A 132 15.42 6.30 9.12
C LEU A 132 16.70 7.13 9.36
N ALA A 133 17.63 6.59 10.13
CA ALA A 133 18.95 7.22 10.35
C ALA A 133 19.67 7.54 9.04
N ASN A 134 19.56 6.67 8.04
CA ASN A 134 20.31 6.75 6.78
C ASN A 134 19.56 7.53 5.69
N ILE A 135 18.30 7.92 5.95
CA ILE A 135 17.50 8.68 4.99
C ILE A 135 17.78 10.18 5.13
N PRO A 136 18.11 10.90 4.04
CA PRO A 136 18.33 12.35 4.08
C PRO A 136 17.07 13.13 4.49
N VAL A 137 17.28 14.27 5.13
CA VAL A 137 16.22 15.25 5.42
C VAL A 137 15.61 15.76 4.11
N GLY A 138 14.29 16.00 4.12
CA GLY A 138 13.53 16.42 2.95
C GLY A 138 13.00 15.26 2.10
N THR A 139 13.52 14.04 2.25
CA THR A 139 13.10 12.87 1.47
C THR A 139 11.66 12.47 1.78
N LEU A 140 10.89 12.13 0.73
CA LEU A 140 9.57 11.53 0.86
C LEU A 140 9.71 10.02 1.12
N ILE A 141 8.94 9.54 2.09
CA ILE A 141 8.98 8.14 2.53
C ILE A 141 7.58 7.58 2.75
N HIS A 142 7.45 6.27 2.69
CA HIS A 142 6.22 5.53 2.99
C HIS A 142 6.54 4.22 3.72
N ASN A 143 5.51 3.45 4.09
CA ASN A 143 5.65 2.15 4.77
C ASN A 143 6.56 2.26 6.01
N ILE A 144 6.28 3.21 6.90
CA ILE A 144 7.12 3.57 8.03
C ILE A 144 6.83 2.69 9.24
N GLU A 145 7.87 2.16 9.87
CA GLU A 145 7.76 1.46 11.14
C GLU A 145 7.55 2.43 12.32
N LEU A 146 6.83 1.97 13.33
CA LEU A 146 6.70 2.65 14.65
C LEU A 146 7.60 2.02 15.71
N LYS A 147 7.89 0.72 15.57
CA LYS A 147 8.80 -0.03 16.44
C LYS A 147 9.74 -0.84 15.55
N PRO A 148 11.04 -0.88 15.83
CA PRO A 148 12.00 -1.62 15.02
C PRO A 148 11.61 -3.09 14.83
N GLY A 149 11.68 -3.58 13.61
CA GLY A 149 11.37 -4.97 13.23
C GLY A 149 9.91 -5.38 13.25
N LYS A 150 8.99 -4.49 13.63
CA LYS A 150 7.54 -4.79 13.61
C LYS A 150 6.95 -4.78 12.20
N GLY A 151 7.58 -4.07 11.28
CA GLY A 151 7.09 -3.81 9.93
C GLY A 151 6.33 -2.49 9.84
N GLY A 152 6.26 -1.94 8.63
CA GLY A 152 5.63 -0.65 8.36
C GLY A 152 4.16 -0.59 8.77
N GLN A 153 3.79 0.45 9.49
CA GLN A 153 2.44 0.67 10.01
C GLN A 153 1.83 1.98 9.50
N LEU A 154 2.65 3.00 9.29
CA LEU A 154 2.22 4.31 8.81
C LEU A 154 2.42 4.45 7.30
N VAL A 155 1.65 5.33 6.67
CA VAL A 155 1.81 5.76 5.27
C VAL A 155 1.81 4.59 4.29
N ARG A 156 0.68 3.85 4.24
CA ARG A 156 0.51 2.67 3.37
C ARG A 156 -0.63 2.80 2.36
N SER A 157 -1.45 3.82 2.48
CA SER A 157 -2.59 4.06 1.59
C SER A 157 -2.16 4.71 0.29
N ALA A 158 -2.96 4.56 -0.76
CA ALA A 158 -2.72 5.17 -2.07
C ALA A 158 -2.49 6.69 -1.97
N GLY A 159 -1.46 7.19 -2.66
CA GLY A 159 -1.08 8.60 -2.67
C GLY A 159 -0.69 9.16 -1.30
N ALA A 160 -0.31 8.32 -0.35
CA ALA A 160 0.21 8.75 0.93
C ALA A 160 1.73 8.87 0.88
N SER A 161 2.25 9.93 1.48
CA SER A 161 3.67 10.16 1.72
C SER A 161 3.87 10.83 3.06
N ALA A 162 5.06 10.70 3.63
CA ALA A 162 5.52 11.45 4.76
C ALA A 162 6.90 12.02 4.43
N GLN A 163 7.31 13.09 5.08
CA GLN A 163 8.59 13.76 4.84
C GLN A 163 9.47 13.71 6.08
N VAL A 164 10.73 13.36 5.90
CA VAL A 164 11.74 13.49 6.94
C VAL A 164 12.08 14.96 7.13
N LEU A 165 11.87 15.50 8.33
CA LEU A 165 12.12 16.92 8.65
C LEU A 165 13.48 17.15 9.30
N GLY A 166 13.91 16.23 10.15
CA GLY A 166 15.14 16.39 10.92
C GLY A 166 15.51 15.13 11.68
N LYS A 167 16.70 15.13 12.25
CA LYS A 167 17.22 14.04 13.09
C LYS A 167 17.67 14.62 14.43
N GLU A 168 17.18 14.05 15.54
CA GLU A 168 17.44 14.49 16.89
C GLU A 168 17.89 13.30 17.76
N GLY A 169 19.18 13.14 17.92
CA GLY A 169 19.75 12.04 18.67
C GLY A 169 19.31 10.68 18.14
N LYS A 170 18.59 9.92 18.97
CA LYS A 170 18.04 8.60 18.59
C LYS A 170 16.70 8.65 17.85
N TYR A 171 16.16 9.84 17.59
CA TYR A 171 14.88 10.02 16.91
C TYR A 171 15.03 10.76 15.59
N VAL A 172 14.07 10.50 14.71
CA VAL A 172 13.88 11.22 13.43
C VAL A 172 12.50 11.86 13.45
N LEU A 173 12.43 13.14 13.10
CA LEU A 173 11.19 13.89 12.96
C LEU A 173 10.60 13.62 11.59
N VAL A 174 9.38 13.12 11.57
CA VAL A 174 8.65 12.77 10.35
C VAL A 174 7.32 13.50 10.32
N ARG A 175 7.08 14.31 9.28
CA ARG A 175 5.81 14.98 9.02
C ARG A 175 4.91 14.07 8.19
N LEU A 176 3.76 13.70 8.75
CA LEU A 176 2.74 12.91 8.06
C LEU A 176 1.90 13.78 7.11
N LYS A 177 1.15 13.15 6.20
CA LYS A 177 0.23 13.84 5.28
C LYS A 177 -0.86 14.66 6.01
N SER A 178 -1.20 14.30 7.24
CA SER A 178 -2.12 15.07 8.10
C SER A 178 -1.53 16.39 8.63
N GLY A 179 -0.22 16.63 8.47
CA GLY A 179 0.52 17.74 9.08
C GLY A 179 1.13 17.40 10.44
N GLU A 180 0.73 16.30 11.08
CA GLU A 180 1.30 15.86 12.35
C GLU A 180 2.78 15.55 12.21
N VAL A 181 3.60 16.06 13.12
CA VAL A 181 5.02 15.73 13.24
C VAL A 181 5.19 14.69 14.34
N ARG A 182 5.82 13.58 14.00
CA ARG A 182 6.09 12.47 14.92
C ARG A 182 7.56 12.21 15.08
N MET A 183 7.97 11.92 16.31
CA MET A 183 9.29 11.42 16.64
C MET A 183 9.28 9.89 16.53
N ILE A 184 10.11 9.35 15.64
CA ILE A 184 10.24 7.91 15.39
C ILE A 184 11.68 7.50 15.63
N LEU A 185 11.90 6.32 16.21
CA LEU A 185 13.26 5.82 16.46
C LEU A 185 14.05 5.74 15.14
N ALA A 186 15.27 6.19 15.15
CA ALA A 186 16.17 6.22 13.98
C ALA A 186 16.46 4.83 13.40
N THR A 187 16.36 3.77 14.22
CA THR A 187 16.49 2.36 13.82
C THR A 187 15.24 1.80 13.11
N CYS A 188 14.09 2.48 13.17
CA CYS A 188 12.90 2.09 12.41
C CYS A 188 13.17 2.22 10.91
N ARG A 189 12.56 1.32 10.14
CA ARG A 189 12.70 1.31 8.67
C ARG A 189 11.58 2.08 7.99
N ALA A 190 11.91 2.63 6.83
CA ALA A 190 10.95 3.22 5.91
C ALA A 190 11.36 2.92 4.46
N THR A 191 10.41 3.03 3.55
CA THR A 191 10.66 2.89 2.11
C THR A 191 10.67 4.26 1.45
N ILE A 192 11.62 4.50 0.56
CA ILE A 192 11.77 5.78 -0.16
C ILE A 192 10.64 5.95 -1.18
N GLY A 193 10.13 7.17 -1.26
CA GLY A 193 9.12 7.58 -2.24
C GLY A 193 7.71 7.68 -1.68
N GLU A 194 6.77 8.03 -2.54
CA GLU A 194 5.34 8.14 -2.28
C GLU A 194 4.63 6.85 -2.71
N VAL A 195 3.52 6.50 -2.06
CA VAL A 195 2.68 5.36 -2.47
C VAL A 195 1.97 5.69 -3.79
N GLY A 196 1.99 4.76 -4.73
CA GLY A 196 1.30 4.89 -6.02
C GLY A 196 -0.23 4.94 -5.92
N ASN A 197 -0.91 4.98 -7.10
CA ASN A 197 -2.37 5.04 -7.22
C ASN A 197 -3.00 6.26 -6.53
N GLU A 198 -2.37 7.40 -6.60
CA GLU A 198 -2.77 8.65 -5.91
C GLU A 198 -4.21 9.11 -6.22
N GLN A 199 -4.71 8.82 -7.43
CA GLN A 199 -6.05 9.21 -7.87
C GLN A 199 -7.17 8.31 -7.32
N HIS A 200 -6.85 7.26 -6.55
CA HIS A 200 -7.86 6.35 -5.98
C HIS A 200 -8.93 7.10 -5.17
N GLY A 201 -8.55 8.16 -4.45
CA GLY A 201 -9.48 8.97 -3.65
C GLY A 201 -10.50 9.77 -4.48
N LEU A 202 -10.22 10.01 -5.77
CA LEU A 202 -11.07 10.77 -6.68
C LEU A 202 -12.12 9.91 -7.39
N VAL A 203 -12.09 8.58 -7.19
CA VAL A 203 -13.02 7.64 -7.82
C VAL A 203 -14.41 7.78 -7.22
N ASN A 204 -15.40 8.10 -8.06
CA ASN A 204 -16.82 8.12 -7.70
C ASN A 204 -17.45 6.78 -8.06
N ILE A 205 -17.98 6.09 -7.05
CA ILE A 205 -18.58 4.76 -7.21
C ILE A 205 -19.90 4.83 -8.03
N GLY A 206 -20.61 5.95 -7.99
CA GLY A 206 -21.78 6.26 -8.82
C GLY A 206 -23.09 5.65 -8.35
N LYS A 207 -23.13 4.47 -7.74
CA LYS A 207 -24.36 3.83 -7.25
C LYS A 207 -24.16 2.97 -6.01
N ALA A 208 -25.20 2.88 -5.17
CA ALA A 208 -25.19 2.12 -3.92
C ALA A 208 -24.87 0.62 -4.10
N GLY A 209 -25.31 0.00 -5.20
CA GLY A 209 -25.01 -1.41 -5.49
C GLY A 209 -23.50 -1.71 -5.56
N ARG A 210 -22.69 -0.79 -6.09
CA ARG A 210 -21.22 -0.95 -6.08
C ARG A 210 -20.62 -0.84 -4.68
N THR A 211 -21.22 -0.02 -3.82
CA THR A 211 -20.83 0.08 -2.41
C THR A 211 -21.09 -1.24 -1.67
N ARG A 212 -22.19 -1.92 -2.01
CA ARG A 212 -22.49 -3.26 -1.47
C ARG A 212 -21.44 -4.31 -1.87
N TRP A 213 -20.87 -4.23 -3.07
CA TRP A 213 -19.77 -5.11 -3.48
C TRP A 213 -18.52 -4.96 -2.59
N LEU A 214 -18.34 -3.80 -1.99
CA LEU A 214 -17.25 -3.54 -1.02
C LEU A 214 -17.57 -4.06 0.38
N GLY A 215 -18.76 -4.62 0.61
CA GLY A 215 -19.19 -5.13 1.91
C GLY A 215 -19.83 -4.09 2.83
N LYS A 216 -20.18 -2.93 2.31
CA LYS A 216 -20.96 -1.91 3.03
C LYS A 216 -22.46 -2.18 2.80
N ARG A 217 -23.22 -2.27 3.87
CA ARG A 217 -24.66 -2.45 3.84
C ARG A 217 -25.37 -1.13 4.15
N PRO A 218 -26.56 -0.89 3.59
CA PRO A 218 -27.35 0.28 3.99
C PRO A 218 -27.79 0.16 5.44
N THR A 219 -28.18 1.26 6.01
CA THR A 219 -28.83 1.38 7.33
C THR A 219 -30.19 0.71 7.32
#